data_d4a70e40a8f9a9ba278de7f445a5abfd
#
_entry.id   d4a70e40a8f9a9ba278de7f445a5abfd
#
_cell.length_a   1.000
_cell.length_b   1.000
_cell.length_c   1.000
_cell.angle_alpha   90.00
_cell.angle_beta   90.00
_cell.angle_gamma   90.00
#
_symmetry.space_group_name_H-M   'P 1'
#
loop_
_entity.id
_entity.type
_entity.pdbx_description
1 polymer ?
#
loop_
_entity_poly.entity_id
_entity_poly.type
_entity_poly.pdbx_seq_one_letter_code
_entity_poly.pdbx_strand_id
1 'polypeptide(L)'
;MIKKGLLTLLVLILFTNIISAQKHNIVNASIALRNEEYVDAKKYIDEAYETESTSNDAKMWNYRSQIYLQIALKQADLDENAVFKATEAHLKCLQTDKKGRVIVRKWTAKEDVLAGIVQCGYKLFNKAIEEYNSGNYKSSLKHYSTIFEIIPFDTEDQLKRGNITRETILYNSFFSSKKMKNNVKSKELLQELIDINFNDPAIFVQMSNIFIEEGKTDKALEYLALGRESFEEDQGLINTEINLYIQLGRTSELIGKLGEAIALDEENELLYFNRGTIYDQEGDIDNAKKDYLTALELNPSAFGANYNLGALYFNQGVETKNKANATSNNSLYKKLNKDAEAVFAKALPYLETAHNLNSEDKNTLLSLKQLYYLDGAYAKSEEMKKLIAELE
;
A
#
# COMPACT_ATOMS: atom_id res chain seq x y z
N MET A 1 28.53 44.15 -57.76
CA MET A 1 27.70 42.94 -57.77
C MET A 1 28.49 41.70 -57.31
N ILE A 2 29.75 41.53 -57.63
CA ILE A 2 30.57 40.34 -57.30
C ILE A 2 30.81 40.13 -55.79
N LYS A 3 30.93 41.20 -54.97
CA LYS A 3 31.14 41.09 -53.52
C LYS A 3 29.90 40.57 -52.76
N LYS A 4 28.66 40.84 -53.25
CA LYS A 4 27.45 40.33 -52.58
C LYS A 4 27.24 38.84 -52.88
N GLY A 5 27.58 38.37 -54.09
CA GLY A 5 27.48 36.94 -54.46
C GLY A 5 28.48 36.06 -53.69
N LEU A 6 29.70 36.59 -53.44
CA LEU A 6 30.74 35.85 -52.68
C LEU A 6 30.36 35.73 -51.19
N LEU A 7 29.74 36.74 -50.59
CA LEU A 7 29.29 36.70 -49.21
C LEU A 7 28.12 35.72 -49.04
N THR A 8 27.17 35.68 -50.00
CA THR A 8 26.05 34.74 -49.98
C THR A 8 26.52 33.31 -50.17
N LEU A 9 27.53 33.10 -51.04
CA LEU A 9 28.12 31.76 -51.25
C LEU A 9 28.90 31.27 -50.03
N LEU A 10 29.64 32.15 -49.31
CA LEU A 10 30.36 31.84 -48.09
C LEU A 10 29.38 31.53 -46.92
N VAL A 11 28.26 32.24 -46.82
CA VAL A 11 27.21 31.95 -45.84
C VAL A 11 26.54 30.61 -46.13
N LEU A 12 26.22 30.29 -47.40
CA LEU A 12 25.64 29.00 -47.79
C LEU A 12 26.62 27.84 -47.49
N ILE A 13 27.93 27.99 -47.73
CA ILE A 13 28.96 26.98 -47.48
C ILE A 13 29.12 26.80 -45.94
N LEU A 14 29.04 27.85 -45.14
CA LEU A 14 29.06 27.76 -43.68
C LEU A 14 27.83 27.01 -43.16
N PHE A 15 26.60 27.32 -43.65
CA PHE A 15 25.37 26.65 -43.28
C PHE A 15 25.40 25.14 -43.68
N THR A 16 25.88 24.78 -44.86
CA THR A 16 25.96 23.39 -45.29
C THR A 16 27.00 22.60 -44.50
N ASN A 17 28.11 23.18 -44.05
CA ASN A 17 29.08 22.54 -43.18
C ASN A 17 28.56 22.36 -41.75
N ILE A 18 27.79 23.34 -41.22
CA ILE A 18 27.16 23.21 -39.89
C ILE A 18 26.14 22.07 -39.92
N ILE A 19 25.24 22.00 -40.90
CA ILE A 19 24.24 20.92 -41.05
C ILE A 19 24.92 19.54 -41.23
N SER A 20 26.05 19.48 -41.95
CA SER A 20 26.80 18.24 -42.15
C SER A 20 27.49 17.80 -40.85
N ALA A 21 28.11 18.68 -40.12
CA ALA A 21 28.74 18.41 -38.81
C ALA A 21 27.73 17.90 -37.79
N GLN A 22 26.51 18.41 -37.78
CA GLN A 22 25.46 18.05 -36.82
C GLN A 22 24.92 16.62 -37.03
N LYS A 23 24.80 16.13 -38.29
CA LYS A 23 24.46 14.72 -38.57
C LYS A 23 25.58 13.76 -38.18
N HIS A 24 26.83 14.22 -38.08
CA HIS A 24 27.95 13.41 -37.63
C HIS A 24 27.84 13.07 -36.14
N ASN A 25 27.20 13.94 -35.30
CA ASN A 25 27.01 13.66 -33.88
C ASN A 25 26.17 12.42 -33.64
N ILE A 26 25.11 12.16 -34.42
CA ILE A 26 24.32 10.92 -34.29
C ILE A 26 25.18 9.68 -34.64
N VAL A 27 26.09 9.79 -35.64
CA VAL A 27 26.98 8.73 -36.03
C VAL A 27 28.04 8.51 -34.96
N ASN A 28 28.67 9.58 -34.45
CA ASN A 28 29.67 9.51 -33.41
C ASN A 28 29.06 8.92 -32.12
N ALA A 29 27.86 9.32 -31.73
CA ALA A 29 27.11 8.76 -30.61
C ALA A 29 26.91 7.24 -30.77
N SER A 30 26.56 6.80 -31.99
CA SER A 30 26.37 5.36 -32.28
C SER A 30 27.67 4.54 -32.27
N ILE A 31 28.79 5.15 -32.61
CA ILE A 31 30.10 4.51 -32.52
C ILE A 31 30.53 4.40 -31.05
N ALA A 32 30.45 5.49 -30.32
CA ALA A 32 30.77 5.54 -28.89
C ALA A 32 29.91 4.56 -28.08
N LEU A 33 28.61 4.44 -28.40
CA LEU A 33 27.72 3.45 -27.78
C LEU A 33 28.21 2.02 -27.99
N ARG A 34 28.61 1.68 -29.23
CA ARG A 34 29.17 0.33 -29.57
C ARG A 34 30.46 0.02 -28.85
N ASN A 35 31.25 1.06 -28.58
CA ASN A 35 32.52 0.92 -27.87
C ASN A 35 32.31 0.98 -26.34
N GLU A 36 31.09 1.12 -25.85
CA GLU A 36 30.73 1.34 -24.44
C GLU A 36 31.36 2.62 -23.82
N GLU A 37 31.69 3.61 -24.67
CA GLU A 37 32.22 4.94 -24.29
C GLU A 37 31.05 5.87 -23.93
N TYR A 38 30.41 5.62 -22.77
CA TYR A 38 29.11 6.26 -22.43
C TYR A 38 29.22 7.77 -22.22
N VAL A 39 30.37 8.28 -21.78
CA VAL A 39 30.62 9.73 -21.63
C VAL A 39 30.54 10.41 -22.99
N ASP A 40 31.26 9.88 -23.97
CA ASP A 40 31.25 10.44 -25.34
C ASP A 40 29.95 10.19 -26.05
N ALA A 41 29.34 9.01 -25.88
CA ALA A 41 28.02 8.70 -26.44
C ALA A 41 26.96 9.70 -25.94
N LYS A 42 26.94 10.01 -24.64
CA LYS A 42 26.07 11.01 -24.05
C LYS A 42 26.31 12.38 -24.61
N LYS A 43 27.59 12.82 -24.68
CA LYS A 43 27.94 14.12 -25.21
C LYS A 43 27.42 14.32 -26.65
N TYR A 44 27.72 13.38 -27.54
CA TYR A 44 27.34 13.50 -28.94
C TYR A 44 25.82 13.41 -29.14
N ILE A 45 25.12 12.59 -28.38
CA ILE A 45 23.65 12.47 -28.54
C ILE A 45 22.92 13.66 -27.94
N ASP A 46 23.43 14.32 -26.90
CA ASP A 46 22.87 15.54 -26.34
C ASP A 46 23.08 16.72 -27.30
N GLU A 47 24.28 16.86 -27.91
CA GLU A 47 24.53 17.84 -28.96
C GLU A 47 23.58 17.65 -30.16
N ALA A 48 23.31 16.41 -30.56
CA ALA A 48 22.33 16.11 -31.61
C ALA A 48 20.89 16.40 -31.21
N TYR A 49 20.52 16.21 -29.94
CA TYR A 49 19.20 16.50 -29.39
C TYR A 49 18.92 18.01 -29.32
N GLU A 50 19.91 18.80 -28.92
CA GLU A 50 19.79 20.27 -28.80
C GLU A 50 19.81 20.97 -30.15
N THR A 51 20.21 20.29 -31.20
CA THR A 51 20.32 20.86 -32.55
C THR A 51 18.99 20.78 -33.32
N GLU A 52 18.44 21.90 -33.74
CA GLU A 52 17.11 22.00 -34.43
C GLU A 52 17.00 21.04 -35.62
N SER A 53 18.06 20.87 -36.42
CA SER A 53 18.05 20.03 -37.63
C SER A 53 18.06 18.52 -37.34
N THR A 54 18.38 18.08 -36.11
CA THR A 54 18.51 16.69 -35.69
C THR A 54 17.58 16.32 -34.54
N SER A 55 17.03 17.29 -33.79
CA SER A 55 16.16 17.06 -32.63
C SER A 55 14.90 16.23 -32.94
N ASN A 56 14.41 16.29 -34.18
CA ASN A 56 13.27 15.52 -34.63
C ASN A 56 13.64 14.30 -35.48
N ASP A 57 14.96 13.97 -35.63
CA ASP A 57 15.40 12.83 -36.41
C ASP A 57 15.10 11.53 -35.65
N ALA A 58 14.33 10.64 -36.29
CA ALA A 58 14.01 9.34 -35.71
C ALA A 58 15.26 8.49 -35.37
N LYS A 59 16.37 8.65 -36.12
CA LYS A 59 17.64 7.99 -35.84
C LYS A 59 18.27 8.53 -34.56
N MET A 60 18.15 9.83 -34.30
CA MET A 60 18.60 10.45 -33.05
C MET A 60 17.84 9.85 -31.86
N TRP A 61 16.52 9.80 -31.91
CA TRP A 61 15.69 9.21 -30.84
C TRP A 61 16.04 7.74 -30.57
N ASN A 62 16.29 6.95 -31.65
CA ASN A 62 16.70 5.55 -31.52
C ASN A 62 18.01 5.42 -30.75
N TYR A 63 19.04 6.18 -31.08
CA TYR A 63 20.31 6.09 -30.34
C TYR A 63 20.22 6.74 -28.96
N ARG A 64 19.45 7.81 -28.80
CA ARG A 64 19.22 8.43 -27.50
C ARG A 64 18.58 7.44 -26.51
N SER A 65 17.59 6.67 -26.96
CA SER A 65 16.93 5.67 -26.11
C SER A 65 17.91 4.60 -25.64
N GLN A 66 18.72 4.08 -26.53
CA GLN A 66 19.72 3.04 -26.22
C GLN A 66 20.85 3.57 -25.33
N ILE A 67 21.40 4.74 -25.64
CA ILE A 67 22.51 5.36 -24.87
C ILE A 67 22.06 5.61 -23.45
N TYR A 68 20.94 6.27 -23.25
CA TYR A 68 20.47 6.61 -21.92
C TYR A 68 19.99 5.37 -21.14
N LEU A 69 19.48 4.33 -21.80
CA LEU A 69 19.20 3.06 -21.15
C LEU A 69 20.50 2.40 -20.65
N GLN A 70 21.55 2.35 -21.47
CA GLN A 70 22.83 1.77 -21.04
C GLN A 70 23.47 2.59 -19.90
N ILE A 71 23.40 3.94 -19.95
CA ILE A 71 23.84 4.78 -18.84
C ILE A 71 23.06 4.45 -17.57
N ALA A 72 21.72 4.38 -17.64
CA ALA A 72 20.90 4.05 -16.48
C ALA A 72 21.20 2.67 -15.89
N LEU A 73 21.60 1.70 -16.71
CA LEU A 73 21.87 0.33 -16.28
C LEU A 73 23.30 0.14 -15.78
N LYS A 74 24.29 0.72 -16.47
CA LYS A 74 25.71 0.42 -16.25
C LYS A 74 26.51 1.54 -15.61
N GLN A 75 26.09 2.80 -15.74
CA GLN A 75 26.83 3.98 -15.26
C GLN A 75 25.88 5.09 -14.79
N ALA A 76 24.99 4.76 -13.86
CA ALA A 76 23.93 5.66 -13.40
C ALA A 76 24.43 6.99 -12.84
N ASP A 77 25.64 7.02 -12.27
CA ASP A 77 26.28 8.23 -11.73
C ASP A 77 26.63 9.27 -12.81
N LEU A 78 26.69 8.86 -14.08
CA LEU A 78 26.93 9.77 -15.19
C LEU A 78 25.77 10.74 -15.48
N ASP A 79 24.54 10.28 -15.20
CA ASP A 79 23.34 11.09 -15.33
C ASP A 79 22.19 10.50 -14.49
N GLU A 80 21.88 11.15 -13.38
CA GLU A 80 20.81 10.74 -12.46
C GLU A 80 19.43 10.67 -13.13
N ASN A 81 19.23 11.42 -14.23
CA ASN A 81 18.00 11.42 -14.99
C ASN A 81 18.04 10.48 -16.20
N ALA A 82 19.07 9.61 -16.32
CA ALA A 82 19.25 8.77 -17.48
C ALA A 82 18.02 7.89 -17.79
N VAL A 83 17.41 7.29 -16.78
CA VAL A 83 16.23 6.43 -16.98
C VAL A 83 15.01 7.20 -17.50
N PHE A 84 14.81 8.44 -17.07
CA PHE A 84 13.72 9.30 -17.57
C PHE A 84 13.95 9.68 -19.04
N LYS A 85 15.20 10.05 -19.38
CA LYS A 85 15.60 10.37 -20.75
C LYS A 85 15.51 9.14 -21.68
N ALA A 86 15.87 7.96 -21.16
CA ALA A 86 15.69 6.71 -21.87
C ALA A 86 14.21 6.41 -22.13
N THR A 87 13.36 6.58 -21.11
CA THR A 87 11.91 6.37 -21.23
C THR A 87 11.30 7.30 -22.26
N GLU A 88 11.55 8.61 -22.15
CA GLU A 88 11.11 9.60 -23.13
C GLU A 88 11.51 9.22 -24.56
N ALA A 89 12.78 8.86 -24.75
CA ALA A 89 13.30 8.51 -26.06
C ALA A 89 12.67 7.22 -26.62
N HIS A 90 12.44 6.19 -25.80
CA HIS A 90 11.72 4.98 -26.24
C HIS A 90 10.26 5.29 -26.62
N LEU A 91 9.55 6.11 -25.83
CA LEU A 91 8.20 6.54 -26.15
C LEU A 91 8.15 7.32 -27.48
N LYS A 92 9.15 8.16 -27.75
CA LYS A 92 9.28 8.83 -29.05
C LYS A 92 9.52 7.83 -30.18
N CYS A 93 10.35 6.80 -29.97
CA CYS A 93 10.59 5.74 -30.95
C CYS A 93 9.33 4.95 -31.32
N LEU A 94 8.38 4.80 -30.37
CA LEU A 94 7.10 4.12 -30.59
C LEU A 94 6.06 4.96 -31.33
N GLN A 95 6.31 6.25 -31.56
CA GLN A 95 5.43 7.07 -32.39
C GLN A 95 5.31 6.49 -33.80
N THR A 96 4.15 6.64 -34.42
CA THR A 96 3.85 6.09 -35.73
C THR A 96 3.75 7.16 -36.80
N ASP A 97 4.11 6.78 -38.04
CA ASP A 97 3.86 7.59 -39.23
C ASP A 97 2.36 7.56 -39.64
N LYS A 98 2.00 8.31 -40.70
CA LYS A 98 0.62 8.36 -41.22
C LYS A 98 0.07 6.98 -41.67
N LYS A 99 0.92 5.96 -41.78
CA LYS A 99 0.55 4.58 -42.14
C LYS A 99 0.55 3.65 -40.93
N GLY A 100 0.62 4.17 -39.70
CA GLY A 100 0.62 3.39 -38.47
C GLY A 100 1.92 2.63 -38.17
N ARG A 101 3.02 2.93 -38.86
CA ARG A 101 4.31 2.22 -38.70
C ARG A 101 5.24 3.03 -37.80
N VAL A 102 5.92 2.36 -36.87
CA VAL A 102 6.88 3.05 -35.96
C VAL A 102 7.95 3.80 -36.75
N ILE A 103 8.27 5.00 -36.29
CA ILE A 103 9.17 5.93 -37.01
C ILE A 103 10.59 5.41 -37.11
N VAL A 104 11.04 4.57 -36.16
CA VAL A 104 12.42 4.05 -36.08
C VAL A 104 12.65 2.73 -36.84
N ARG A 105 11.63 2.17 -37.50
CA ARG A 105 11.69 0.86 -38.21
C ARG A 105 12.84 0.65 -39.18
N LYS A 106 13.55 1.71 -39.56
CA LYS A 106 14.72 1.61 -40.44
C LYS A 106 16.00 1.24 -39.70
N TRP A 107 16.03 1.37 -38.38
CA TRP A 107 17.23 1.24 -37.54
C TRP A 107 17.08 0.18 -36.46
N THR A 108 15.84 -0.10 -36.02
CA THR A 108 15.57 -1.10 -35.01
C THR A 108 14.17 -1.70 -35.19
N ALA A 109 13.97 -2.93 -34.72
CA ALA A 109 12.67 -3.57 -34.68
C ALA A 109 11.81 -2.93 -33.58
N LYS A 110 10.49 -3.01 -33.74
CA LYS A 110 9.55 -2.50 -32.71
C LYS A 110 9.71 -3.27 -31.41
N GLU A 111 9.95 -4.55 -31.50
CA GLU A 111 10.14 -5.48 -30.40
C GLU A 111 11.34 -5.08 -29.53
N ASP A 112 12.44 -4.64 -30.14
CA ASP A 112 13.64 -4.15 -29.42
C ASP A 112 13.32 -2.85 -28.65
N VAL A 113 12.51 -1.96 -29.23
CA VAL A 113 12.07 -0.72 -28.57
C VAL A 113 11.17 -1.06 -27.38
N LEU A 114 10.25 -2.03 -27.54
CA LEU A 114 9.37 -2.49 -26.45
C LEU A 114 10.18 -3.16 -25.33
N ALA A 115 11.16 -4.00 -25.69
CA ALA A 115 12.05 -4.59 -24.68
C ALA A 115 12.86 -3.52 -23.91
N GLY A 116 13.33 -2.48 -24.61
CA GLY A 116 14.05 -1.37 -23.96
C GLY A 116 13.17 -0.57 -23.01
N ILE A 117 11.92 -0.29 -23.39
CA ILE A 117 11.01 0.47 -22.52
C ILE A 117 10.60 -0.34 -21.28
N VAL A 118 10.45 -1.66 -21.40
CA VAL A 118 10.22 -2.56 -20.26
C VAL A 118 11.40 -2.53 -19.29
N GLN A 119 12.65 -2.53 -19.79
CA GLN A 119 13.84 -2.35 -18.94
C GLN A 119 13.84 -1.00 -18.21
N CYS A 120 13.39 0.07 -18.86
CA CYS A 120 13.17 1.35 -18.18
C CYS A 120 12.18 1.21 -17.04
N GLY A 121 11.06 0.48 -17.23
CA GLY A 121 10.06 0.22 -16.21
C GLY A 121 10.63 -0.47 -14.97
N TYR A 122 11.42 -1.53 -15.14
CA TYR A 122 12.12 -2.20 -14.03
C TYR A 122 13.10 -1.26 -13.31
N LYS A 123 13.88 -0.50 -14.08
CA LYS A 123 14.86 0.43 -13.48
C LYS A 123 14.16 1.54 -12.69
N LEU A 124 13.08 2.12 -13.23
CA LEU A 124 12.27 3.12 -12.54
C LEU A 124 11.66 2.58 -11.26
N PHE A 125 11.11 1.37 -11.29
CA PHE A 125 10.49 0.74 -10.13
C PHE A 125 11.50 0.51 -9.00
N ASN A 126 12.66 -0.08 -9.33
CA ASN A 126 13.70 -0.30 -8.35
C ASN A 126 14.24 1.02 -7.76
N LYS A 127 14.41 2.04 -8.61
CA LYS A 127 14.86 3.36 -8.15
C LYS A 127 13.81 4.06 -7.29
N ALA A 128 12.52 3.89 -7.61
CA ALA A 128 11.43 4.41 -6.77
C ALA A 128 11.47 3.84 -5.35
N ILE A 129 11.72 2.53 -5.20
CA ILE A 129 11.88 1.87 -3.90
C ILE A 129 13.11 2.40 -3.16
N GLU A 130 14.26 2.50 -3.85
CA GLU A 130 15.50 3.04 -3.28
C GLU A 130 15.29 4.46 -2.75
N GLU A 131 14.68 5.33 -3.54
CA GLU A 131 14.36 6.72 -3.17
C GLU A 131 13.39 6.78 -1.98
N TYR A 132 12.38 5.91 -1.95
CA TYR A 132 11.46 5.81 -0.82
C TYR A 132 12.21 5.44 0.47
N ASN A 133 13.05 4.42 0.42
CA ASN A 133 13.82 3.95 1.58
C ASN A 133 14.86 4.99 2.05
N SER A 134 15.35 5.83 1.13
CA SER A 134 16.25 6.94 1.43
C SER A 134 15.53 8.21 1.92
N GLY A 135 14.20 8.20 2.01
CA GLY A 135 13.40 9.35 2.44
C GLY A 135 13.13 10.38 1.34
N ASN A 136 13.54 10.12 0.11
CA ASN A 136 13.36 11.01 -1.04
C ASN A 136 11.99 10.80 -1.70
N TYR A 137 10.90 10.94 -0.95
CA TYR A 137 9.54 10.56 -1.35
C TYR A 137 9.05 11.26 -2.63
N LYS A 138 9.46 12.51 -2.86
CA LYS A 138 9.12 13.25 -4.09
C LYS A 138 9.77 12.61 -5.32
N SER A 139 11.02 12.18 -5.22
CA SER A 139 11.73 11.46 -6.28
C SER A 139 11.10 10.09 -6.52
N SER A 140 10.81 9.34 -5.45
CA SER A 140 10.09 8.06 -5.50
C SER A 140 8.78 8.18 -6.28
N LEU A 141 7.94 9.16 -5.92
CA LEU A 141 6.66 9.40 -6.58
C LEU A 141 6.83 9.75 -8.08
N LYS A 142 7.87 10.52 -8.44
CA LYS A 142 8.19 10.83 -9.84
C LYS A 142 8.55 9.57 -10.62
N HIS A 143 9.35 8.67 -10.04
CA HIS A 143 9.71 7.40 -10.68
C HIS A 143 8.47 6.51 -10.89
N TYR A 144 7.63 6.35 -9.88
CA TYR A 144 6.38 5.59 -10.00
C TYR A 144 5.44 6.20 -11.07
N SER A 145 5.27 7.53 -11.09
CA SER A 145 4.38 8.18 -12.05
C SER A 145 4.82 7.98 -13.50
N THR A 146 6.14 7.90 -13.75
CA THR A 146 6.68 7.66 -15.10
C THR A 146 6.38 6.24 -15.59
N ILE A 147 6.22 5.26 -14.68
CA ILE A 147 5.90 3.87 -15.07
C ILE A 147 4.49 3.77 -15.67
N PHE A 148 3.54 4.63 -15.28
CA PHE A 148 2.20 4.64 -15.90
C PHE A 148 2.25 4.91 -17.41
N GLU A 149 3.26 5.67 -17.87
CA GLU A 149 3.46 5.91 -19.32
C GLU A 149 3.99 4.65 -20.04
N ILE A 150 4.61 3.71 -19.31
CA ILE A 150 5.22 2.48 -19.84
C ILE A 150 4.24 1.31 -19.88
N ILE A 151 3.40 1.16 -18.87
CA ILE A 151 2.46 0.01 -18.74
C ILE A 151 1.70 -0.30 -20.03
N PRO A 152 1.16 0.67 -20.80
CA PRO A 152 0.45 0.38 -22.04
C PRO A 152 1.30 -0.32 -23.12
N PHE A 153 2.63 -0.31 -22.98
CA PHE A 153 3.58 -0.88 -23.92
C PHE A 153 4.14 -2.23 -23.46
N ASP A 154 3.74 -2.72 -22.27
CA ASP A 154 4.12 -4.06 -21.78
C ASP A 154 3.25 -5.13 -22.44
N THR A 155 3.39 -5.30 -23.74
CA THR A 155 2.55 -6.19 -24.56
C THR A 155 2.74 -7.68 -24.26
N GLU A 156 3.80 -8.05 -23.55
CA GLU A 156 4.13 -9.41 -23.16
C GLU A 156 3.97 -9.68 -21.65
N ASP A 157 3.31 -8.77 -20.92
CA ASP A 157 3.10 -8.86 -19.47
C ASP A 157 4.42 -9.06 -18.66
N GLN A 158 5.55 -8.55 -19.15
CA GLN A 158 6.83 -8.72 -18.46
C GLN A 158 6.87 -7.93 -17.14
N LEU A 159 6.44 -6.68 -17.13
CA LEU A 159 6.31 -5.86 -15.91
C LEU A 159 5.30 -6.49 -14.95
N LYS A 160 4.17 -6.94 -15.48
CA LYS A 160 3.12 -7.60 -14.68
C LYS A 160 3.63 -8.88 -14.01
N ARG A 161 4.40 -9.73 -14.72
CA ARG A 161 5.08 -10.91 -14.12
C ARG A 161 6.07 -10.52 -13.03
N GLY A 162 6.67 -9.34 -13.11
CA GLY A 162 7.52 -8.74 -12.07
C GLY A 162 6.73 -8.01 -10.97
N ASN A 163 5.42 -8.19 -10.90
CA ASN A 163 4.52 -7.48 -9.97
C ASN A 163 4.57 -5.94 -10.10
N ILE A 164 4.93 -5.44 -11.29
CA ILE A 164 4.89 -4.00 -11.62
C ILE A 164 3.59 -3.75 -12.36
N THR A 165 2.49 -3.72 -11.63
CA THR A 165 1.14 -3.50 -12.14
C THR A 165 0.67 -2.08 -11.81
N ARG A 166 -0.45 -1.66 -12.41
CA ARG A 166 -1.07 -0.37 -12.08
C ARG A 166 -1.39 -0.28 -10.59
N GLU A 167 -1.95 -1.33 -10.04
CA GLU A 167 -2.33 -1.44 -8.63
C GLU A 167 -1.13 -1.27 -7.71
N THR A 168 -0.07 -2.04 -7.95
CA THR A 168 1.17 -1.96 -7.16
C THR A 168 1.79 -0.56 -7.22
N ILE A 169 1.79 0.09 -8.38
CA ILE A 169 2.34 1.44 -8.54
C ILE A 169 1.47 2.47 -7.83
N LEU A 170 0.15 2.40 -7.95
CA LEU A 170 -0.77 3.28 -7.21
C LEU A 170 -0.57 3.16 -5.71
N TYR A 171 -0.51 1.92 -5.21
CA TYR A 171 -0.36 1.62 -3.79
C TYR A 171 0.97 2.16 -3.23
N ASN A 172 2.08 1.91 -3.92
CA ASN A 172 3.40 2.42 -3.52
C ASN A 172 3.49 3.96 -3.64
N SER A 173 2.85 4.54 -4.67
CA SER A 173 2.74 5.99 -4.84
C SER A 173 1.97 6.64 -3.70
N PHE A 174 0.92 5.98 -3.21
CA PHE A 174 0.17 6.43 -2.05
C PHE A 174 1.08 6.54 -0.81
N PHE A 175 1.90 5.54 -0.51
CA PHE A 175 2.81 5.62 0.64
C PHE A 175 3.82 6.76 0.50
N SER A 176 4.37 6.99 -0.70
CA SER A 176 5.26 8.12 -0.97
C SER A 176 4.55 9.46 -0.72
N SER A 177 3.32 9.60 -1.22
CA SER A 177 2.50 10.80 -1.02
C SER A 177 2.13 11.02 0.44
N LYS A 178 1.77 9.94 1.16
CA LYS A 178 1.45 9.98 2.60
C LYS A 178 2.66 10.45 3.42
N LYS A 179 3.86 9.93 3.14
CA LYS A 179 5.10 10.38 3.81
C LYS A 179 5.41 11.86 3.54
N MET A 180 5.02 12.39 2.39
CA MET A 180 5.11 13.82 2.07
C MET A 180 4.00 14.66 2.74
N LYS A 181 3.04 14.04 3.42
CA LYS A 181 1.84 14.68 3.97
C LYS A 181 1.02 15.41 2.88
N ASN A 182 1.05 14.88 1.67
CA ASN A 182 0.27 15.43 0.55
C ASN A 182 -1.11 14.76 0.49
N ASN A 183 -2.03 15.20 1.37
CA ASN A 183 -3.36 14.61 1.49
C ASN A 183 -4.18 14.68 0.19
N VAL A 184 -3.97 15.71 -0.65
CA VAL A 184 -4.66 15.82 -1.94
C VAL A 184 -4.25 14.65 -2.83
N LYS A 185 -2.93 14.45 -3.05
CA LYS A 185 -2.43 13.37 -3.91
C LYS A 185 -2.70 11.98 -3.31
N SER A 186 -2.63 11.85 -1.98
CA SER A 186 -2.96 10.59 -1.28
C SER A 186 -4.40 10.17 -1.53
N LYS A 187 -5.37 11.10 -1.45
CA LYS A 187 -6.78 10.81 -1.72
C LYS A 187 -7.03 10.46 -3.20
N GLU A 188 -6.37 11.15 -4.14
CA GLU A 188 -6.46 10.79 -5.56
C GLU A 188 -6.02 9.35 -5.82
N LEU A 189 -4.87 8.95 -5.26
CA LEU A 189 -4.31 7.61 -5.44
C LEU A 189 -5.16 6.52 -4.77
N LEU A 190 -5.67 6.79 -3.56
CA LEU A 190 -6.59 5.88 -2.88
C LEU A 190 -7.92 5.74 -3.63
N GLN A 191 -8.45 6.85 -4.19
CA GLN A 191 -9.67 6.80 -4.99
C GLN A 191 -9.49 5.95 -6.24
N GLU A 192 -8.35 6.12 -6.95
CA GLU A 192 -8.05 5.26 -8.10
C GLU A 192 -7.96 3.77 -7.71
N LEU A 193 -7.41 3.44 -6.54
CA LEU A 193 -7.37 2.06 -6.02
C LEU A 193 -8.78 1.53 -5.72
N ILE A 194 -9.65 2.36 -5.14
CA ILE A 194 -11.05 2.02 -4.89
C ILE A 194 -11.79 1.78 -6.21
N ASP A 195 -11.63 2.66 -7.18
CA ASP A 195 -12.30 2.60 -8.49
C ASP A 195 -11.94 1.35 -9.30
N ILE A 196 -10.71 0.82 -9.12
CA ILE A 196 -10.28 -0.43 -9.76
C ILE A 196 -10.54 -1.69 -8.89
N ASN A 197 -11.29 -1.55 -7.79
CA ASN A 197 -11.61 -2.62 -6.84
C ASN A 197 -10.36 -3.33 -6.31
N PHE A 198 -9.36 -2.55 -5.87
CA PHE A 198 -8.15 -3.12 -5.27
C PHE A 198 -8.49 -3.90 -4.00
N ASN A 199 -8.06 -5.17 -3.95
CA ASN A 199 -8.44 -6.11 -2.91
C ASN A 199 -7.61 -5.93 -1.62
N ASP A 200 -7.71 -4.75 -0.99
CA ASP A 200 -7.10 -4.46 0.31
C ASP A 200 -8.01 -3.50 1.12
N PRO A 201 -8.64 -3.96 2.21
CA PRO A 201 -9.52 -3.12 3.04
C PRO A 201 -8.78 -1.93 3.66
N ALA A 202 -7.46 -2.00 3.82
CA ALA A 202 -6.68 -0.92 4.41
C ALA A 202 -6.79 0.40 3.62
N ILE A 203 -7.08 0.37 2.31
CA ILE A 203 -7.23 1.60 1.51
C ILE A 203 -8.40 2.48 2.00
N PHE A 204 -9.49 1.87 2.44
CA PHE A 204 -10.64 2.59 3.00
C PHE A 204 -10.32 3.18 4.37
N VAL A 205 -9.61 2.43 5.22
CA VAL A 205 -9.10 2.93 6.51
C VAL A 205 -8.16 4.13 6.30
N GLN A 206 -7.25 4.05 5.33
CA GLN A 206 -6.35 5.16 5.00
C GLN A 206 -7.10 6.39 4.49
N MET A 207 -8.10 6.20 3.65
CA MET A 207 -8.95 7.28 3.15
C MET A 207 -9.73 7.95 4.30
N SER A 208 -10.33 7.14 5.17
CA SER A 208 -11.02 7.61 6.38
C SER A 208 -10.10 8.42 7.29
N ASN A 209 -8.89 7.92 7.58
CA ASN A 209 -7.92 8.61 8.41
C ASN A 209 -7.56 10.01 7.86
N ILE A 210 -7.40 10.14 6.54
CA ILE A 210 -7.14 11.46 5.94
C ILE A 210 -8.33 12.41 6.16
N PHE A 211 -9.56 11.92 6.04
CA PHE A 211 -10.74 12.75 6.30
C PHE A 211 -10.90 13.10 7.78
N ILE A 212 -10.52 12.21 8.70
CA ILE A 212 -10.46 12.51 10.15
C ILE A 212 -9.46 13.63 10.41
N GLU A 213 -8.25 13.57 9.84
CA GLU A 213 -7.23 14.61 9.94
C GLU A 213 -7.70 15.96 9.38
N GLU A 214 -8.56 15.94 8.34
CA GLU A 214 -9.18 17.14 7.77
C GLU A 214 -10.41 17.64 8.55
N GLY A 215 -10.82 16.96 9.63
CA GLY A 215 -12.03 17.26 10.40
C GLY A 215 -13.36 16.95 9.68
N LYS A 216 -13.32 16.13 8.62
CA LYS A 216 -14.47 15.74 7.80
C LYS A 216 -14.99 14.35 8.21
N THR A 217 -15.44 14.24 9.45
CA THR A 217 -15.76 12.96 10.08
C THR A 217 -16.90 12.19 9.40
N ASP A 218 -17.91 12.88 8.86
CA ASP A 218 -18.99 12.20 8.13
C ASP A 218 -18.47 11.55 6.83
N LYS A 219 -17.51 12.20 6.13
CA LYS A 219 -16.85 11.56 4.99
C LYS A 219 -15.96 10.38 5.39
N ALA A 220 -15.34 10.46 6.55
CA ALA A 220 -14.58 9.34 7.09
C ALA A 220 -15.47 8.12 7.32
N LEU A 221 -16.64 8.30 7.92
CA LEU A 221 -17.64 7.25 8.13
C LEU A 221 -18.19 6.71 6.81
N GLU A 222 -18.42 7.58 5.81
CA GLU A 222 -18.85 7.17 4.45
C GLU A 222 -17.86 6.18 3.81
N TYR A 223 -16.55 6.47 3.86
CA TYR A 223 -15.54 5.57 3.31
C TYR A 223 -15.38 4.26 4.11
N LEU A 224 -15.55 4.30 5.43
CA LEU A 224 -15.56 3.08 6.23
C LEU A 224 -16.76 2.20 5.87
N ALA A 225 -17.96 2.80 5.73
CA ALA A 225 -19.16 2.08 5.30
C ALA A 225 -18.97 1.47 3.90
N LEU A 226 -18.41 2.23 2.93
CA LEU A 226 -18.10 1.72 1.61
C LEU A 226 -17.11 0.54 1.65
N GLY A 227 -16.10 0.61 2.51
CA GLY A 227 -15.18 -0.50 2.72
C GLY A 227 -15.88 -1.74 3.28
N ARG A 228 -16.82 -1.54 4.21
CA ARG A 228 -17.62 -2.62 4.81
C ARG A 228 -18.56 -3.31 3.81
N GLU A 229 -19.05 -2.62 2.81
CA GLU A 229 -19.83 -3.26 1.72
C GLU A 229 -19.01 -4.31 0.94
N SER A 230 -17.69 -4.11 0.82
CA SER A 230 -16.81 -5.01 0.08
C SER A 230 -16.06 -6.01 0.98
N PHE A 231 -15.85 -5.65 2.24
CA PHE A 231 -15.06 -6.39 3.23
C PHE A 231 -15.79 -6.42 4.59
N GLU A 232 -16.96 -7.05 4.61
CA GLU A 232 -17.88 -7.02 5.75
C GLU A 232 -17.26 -7.51 7.06
N GLU A 233 -16.38 -8.54 6.99
CA GLU A 233 -15.75 -9.17 8.17
C GLU A 233 -14.40 -8.56 8.53
N ASP A 234 -13.92 -7.54 7.79
CA ASP A 234 -12.59 -6.97 8.07
C ASP A 234 -12.56 -6.22 9.41
N GLN A 235 -11.76 -6.75 10.34
CA GLN A 235 -11.64 -6.24 11.70
C GLN A 235 -11.02 -4.84 11.75
N GLY A 236 -10.17 -4.49 10.79
CA GLY A 236 -9.56 -3.16 10.71
C GLY A 236 -10.60 -2.08 10.42
N LEU A 237 -11.49 -2.35 9.46
CA LEU A 237 -12.61 -1.47 9.13
C LEU A 237 -13.60 -1.36 10.28
N ILE A 238 -14.03 -2.51 10.84
CA ILE A 238 -14.97 -2.57 11.95
C ILE A 238 -14.45 -1.75 13.13
N ASN A 239 -13.23 -2.03 13.57
CA ASN A 239 -12.64 -1.35 14.73
C ASN A 239 -12.44 0.15 14.46
N THR A 240 -12.05 0.53 13.24
CA THR A 240 -11.88 1.95 12.91
C THR A 240 -13.22 2.67 12.92
N GLU A 241 -14.27 2.07 12.38
CA GLU A 241 -15.63 2.62 12.40
C GLU A 241 -16.14 2.79 13.83
N ILE A 242 -16.05 1.73 14.66
CA ILE A 242 -16.48 1.77 16.06
C ILE A 242 -15.73 2.87 16.83
N ASN A 243 -14.40 2.91 16.70
CA ASN A 243 -13.58 3.92 17.38
C ASN A 243 -13.96 5.34 16.96
N LEU A 244 -14.27 5.56 15.68
CA LEU A 244 -14.68 6.87 15.20
C LEU A 244 -16.05 7.26 15.74
N TYR A 245 -17.03 6.34 15.80
CA TYR A 245 -18.33 6.60 16.42
C TYR A 245 -18.20 6.94 17.92
N ILE A 246 -17.32 6.22 18.65
CA ILE A 246 -17.04 6.51 20.07
C ILE A 246 -16.41 7.90 20.22
N GLN A 247 -15.39 8.24 19.41
CA GLN A 247 -14.76 9.56 19.42
C GLN A 247 -15.74 10.70 19.15
N LEU A 248 -16.74 10.46 18.32
CA LEU A 248 -17.77 11.42 17.99
C LEU A 248 -18.91 11.46 19.02
N GLY A 249 -18.92 10.57 20.02
CA GLY A 249 -20.05 10.40 20.94
C GLY A 249 -21.34 9.91 20.25
N ARG A 250 -21.21 9.20 19.12
CA ARG A 250 -22.32 8.72 18.26
C ARG A 250 -22.56 7.23 18.37
N THR A 251 -22.09 6.58 19.43
CA THR A 251 -22.23 5.13 19.67
C THR A 251 -23.69 4.66 19.68
N SER A 252 -24.60 5.46 20.24
CA SER A 252 -26.02 5.16 20.21
C SER A 252 -26.58 5.05 18.78
N GLU A 253 -26.08 5.85 17.84
CA GLU A 253 -26.47 5.77 16.43
C GLU A 253 -26.01 4.46 15.81
N LEU A 254 -24.77 4.04 16.07
CA LEU A 254 -24.23 2.79 15.55
C LEU A 254 -24.95 1.56 16.16
N ILE A 255 -25.23 1.59 17.46
CA ILE A 255 -26.03 0.56 18.14
C ILE A 255 -27.42 0.46 17.50
N GLY A 256 -28.05 1.61 17.20
CA GLY A 256 -29.35 1.65 16.52
C GLY A 256 -29.28 1.02 15.14
N LYS A 257 -28.31 1.38 14.29
CA LYS A 257 -28.12 0.79 12.96
C LYS A 257 -27.90 -0.72 13.01
N LEU A 258 -27.07 -1.19 13.94
CA LEU A 258 -26.86 -2.63 14.14
C LEU A 258 -28.14 -3.33 14.64
N GLY A 259 -28.93 -2.66 15.47
CA GLY A 259 -30.23 -3.16 15.90
C GLY A 259 -31.23 -3.34 14.73
N GLU A 260 -31.26 -2.37 13.81
CA GLU A 260 -32.08 -2.46 12.60
C GLU A 260 -31.57 -3.58 11.67
N ALA A 261 -30.26 -3.71 11.49
CA ALA A 261 -29.66 -4.77 10.69
C ALA A 261 -29.97 -6.18 11.28
N ILE A 262 -29.87 -6.33 12.60
CA ILE A 262 -30.23 -7.57 13.30
C ILE A 262 -31.71 -7.93 13.09
N ALA A 263 -32.60 -6.94 13.08
CA ALA A 263 -34.02 -7.19 12.85
C ALA A 263 -34.33 -7.67 11.41
N LEU A 264 -33.44 -7.39 10.47
CA LEU A 264 -33.54 -7.86 9.08
C LEU A 264 -32.86 -9.22 8.86
N ASP A 265 -31.82 -9.53 9.63
CA ASP A 265 -31.05 -10.76 9.58
C ASP A 265 -30.66 -11.21 10.99
N GLU A 266 -31.60 -11.94 11.65
CA GLU A 266 -31.44 -12.41 13.01
C GLU A 266 -30.41 -13.57 13.14
N GLU A 267 -30.00 -14.19 12.02
CA GLU A 267 -29.06 -15.30 11.99
C GLU A 267 -27.61 -14.85 11.74
N ASN A 268 -27.36 -13.55 11.55
CA ASN A 268 -26.03 -13.00 11.30
C ASN A 268 -25.30 -12.74 12.62
N GLU A 269 -24.41 -13.66 12.98
CA GLU A 269 -23.64 -13.58 14.23
C GLU A 269 -22.73 -12.36 14.31
N LEU A 270 -22.23 -11.84 13.16
CA LEU A 270 -21.37 -10.68 13.12
C LEU A 270 -22.05 -9.41 13.61
N LEU A 271 -23.32 -9.25 13.35
CA LEU A 271 -24.09 -8.08 13.81
C LEU A 271 -24.18 -8.05 15.35
N TYR A 272 -24.42 -9.20 15.96
CA TYR A 272 -24.41 -9.33 17.43
C TYR A 272 -23.01 -9.15 17.99
N PHE A 273 -22.01 -9.80 17.39
CA PHE A 273 -20.62 -9.61 17.81
C PHE A 273 -20.19 -8.14 17.77
N ASN A 274 -20.48 -7.44 16.68
CA ASN A 274 -20.14 -6.02 16.52
C ASN A 274 -20.86 -5.15 17.55
N ARG A 275 -22.17 -5.36 17.78
CA ARG A 275 -22.92 -4.61 18.77
C ARG A 275 -22.45 -4.89 20.20
N GLY A 276 -22.15 -6.16 20.50
CA GLY A 276 -21.53 -6.57 21.76
C GLY A 276 -20.19 -5.89 22.02
N THR A 277 -19.36 -5.74 20.98
CA THR A 277 -18.07 -5.03 21.07
C THR A 277 -18.26 -3.55 21.43
N ILE A 278 -19.29 -2.90 20.87
CA ILE A 278 -19.59 -1.51 21.22
C ILE A 278 -20.07 -1.40 22.66
N TYR A 279 -21.00 -2.27 23.09
CA TYR A 279 -21.46 -2.31 24.46
C TYR A 279 -20.31 -2.52 25.47
N ASP A 280 -19.35 -3.41 25.13
CA ASP A 280 -18.17 -3.66 25.96
C ASP A 280 -17.29 -2.41 26.08
N GLN A 281 -17.03 -1.72 25.00
CA GLN A 281 -16.25 -0.47 24.98
C GLN A 281 -16.93 0.67 25.71
N GLU A 282 -18.26 0.74 25.67
CA GLU A 282 -19.06 1.70 26.46
C GLU A 282 -19.19 1.31 27.94
N GLY A 283 -18.72 0.11 28.30
CA GLY A 283 -18.83 -0.43 29.68
C GLY A 283 -20.21 -1.01 30.03
N ASP A 284 -21.08 -1.19 29.03
CA ASP A 284 -22.37 -1.89 29.20
C ASP A 284 -22.16 -3.42 29.12
N ILE A 285 -21.58 -3.94 30.18
CA ILE A 285 -21.13 -5.34 30.31
C ILE A 285 -22.27 -6.34 30.14
N ASP A 286 -23.47 -6.01 30.55
CA ASP A 286 -24.61 -6.94 30.51
C ASP A 286 -25.12 -7.11 29.06
N ASN A 287 -25.26 -6.01 28.31
CA ASN A 287 -25.62 -6.09 26.89
C ASN A 287 -24.50 -6.68 26.05
N ALA A 288 -23.23 -6.37 26.36
CA ALA A 288 -22.08 -7.00 25.70
C ALA A 288 -22.11 -8.53 25.83
N LYS A 289 -22.29 -9.05 27.05
CA LYS A 289 -22.42 -10.50 27.29
C LYS A 289 -23.55 -11.13 26.52
N LYS A 290 -24.73 -10.48 26.52
CA LYS A 290 -25.91 -10.97 25.85
C LYS A 290 -25.63 -11.15 24.34
N ASP A 291 -25.07 -10.12 23.73
CA ASP A 291 -24.79 -10.12 22.31
C ASP A 291 -23.67 -11.12 21.94
N TYR A 292 -22.59 -11.21 22.72
CA TYR A 292 -21.55 -12.25 22.51
C TYR A 292 -22.08 -13.66 22.67
N LEU A 293 -22.97 -13.91 23.63
CA LEU A 293 -23.60 -15.21 23.81
C LEU A 293 -24.49 -15.56 22.59
N THR A 294 -25.30 -14.62 22.11
CA THR A 294 -26.12 -14.82 20.91
C THR A 294 -25.23 -15.10 19.69
N ALA A 295 -24.15 -14.36 19.51
CA ALA A 295 -23.19 -14.62 18.43
C ALA A 295 -22.60 -16.04 18.51
N LEU A 296 -22.31 -16.54 19.71
CA LEU A 296 -21.79 -17.89 19.92
C LEU A 296 -22.85 -19.00 19.83
N GLU A 297 -24.13 -18.68 20.08
CA GLU A 297 -25.25 -19.59 19.80
C GLU A 297 -25.42 -19.82 18.30
N LEU A 298 -25.21 -18.76 17.48
CA LEU A 298 -25.28 -18.80 16.03
C LEU A 298 -24.01 -19.42 15.43
N ASN A 299 -22.84 -19.02 15.91
CA ASN A 299 -21.53 -19.53 15.46
C ASN A 299 -20.61 -19.84 16.63
N PRO A 300 -20.60 -21.07 17.16
CA PRO A 300 -19.72 -21.47 18.26
C PRO A 300 -18.22 -21.34 17.96
N SER A 301 -17.84 -21.26 16.67
CA SER A 301 -16.47 -21.14 16.21
C SER A 301 -16.07 -19.69 15.89
N ALA A 302 -16.86 -18.70 16.29
CA ALA A 302 -16.49 -17.30 16.17
C ALA A 302 -15.35 -16.94 17.15
N PHE A 303 -14.12 -16.84 16.63
CA PHE A 303 -12.94 -16.52 17.43
C PHE A 303 -13.12 -15.27 18.27
N GLY A 304 -13.53 -14.16 17.64
CA GLY A 304 -13.69 -12.86 18.31
C GLY A 304 -14.68 -12.90 19.48
N ALA A 305 -15.82 -13.56 19.28
CA ALA A 305 -16.85 -13.68 20.32
C ALA A 305 -16.38 -14.56 21.48
N ASN A 306 -15.69 -15.67 21.20
CA ASN A 306 -15.08 -16.51 22.24
C ASN A 306 -14.03 -15.74 23.03
N TYR A 307 -13.13 -15.05 22.33
CA TYR A 307 -12.09 -14.26 22.98
C TYR A 307 -12.66 -13.13 23.84
N ASN A 308 -13.56 -12.29 23.27
CA ASN A 308 -14.11 -11.12 23.96
C ASN A 308 -14.96 -11.54 25.17
N LEU A 309 -15.82 -12.55 25.05
CA LEU A 309 -16.61 -13.06 26.16
C LEU A 309 -15.73 -13.66 27.26
N GLY A 310 -14.70 -14.42 26.87
CA GLY A 310 -13.73 -14.99 27.77
C GLY A 310 -12.94 -13.92 28.52
N ALA A 311 -12.43 -12.90 27.80
CA ALA A 311 -11.72 -11.76 28.35
C ALA A 311 -12.61 -10.93 29.30
N LEU A 312 -13.88 -10.75 28.95
CA LEU A 312 -14.85 -10.03 29.76
C LEU A 312 -15.10 -10.73 31.11
N TYR A 313 -15.31 -12.06 31.11
CA TYR A 313 -15.39 -12.82 32.35
C TYR A 313 -14.06 -12.80 33.14
N PHE A 314 -12.92 -12.90 32.46
CA PHE A 314 -11.61 -12.81 33.08
C PHE A 314 -11.42 -11.47 33.80
N ASN A 315 -11.69 -10.35 33.14
CA ASN A 315 -11.59 -9.02 33.73
C ASN A 315 -12.53 -8.84 34.92
N GLN A 316 -13.76 -9.34 34.84
CA GLN A 316 -14.72 -9.33 35.96
C GLN A 316 -14.21 -10.15 37.16
N GLY A 317 -13.57 -11.30 36.90
CA GLY A 317 -12.93 -12.10 37.92
C GLY A 317 -11.79 -11.35 38.59
N VAL A 318 -10.92 -10.69 37.81
CA VAL A 318 -9.82 -9.86 38.32
C VAL A 318 -10.35 -8.70 39.17
N GLU A 319 -11.38 -8.00 38.73
CA GLU A 319 -12.00 -6.92 39.48
C GLU A 319 -12.55 -7.44 40.83
N THR A 320 -13.25 -8.58 40.83
CA THR A 320 -13.79 -9.20 42.03
C THR A 320 -12.67 -9.62 43.00
N LYS A 321 -11.56 -10.15 42.45
CA LYS A 321 -10.37 -10.50 43.24
C LYS A 321 -9.71 -9.27 43.87
N ASN A 322 -9.63 -8.18 43.12
CA ASN A 322 -9.11 -6.91 43.65
C ASN A 322 -9.97 -6.36 44.78
N LYS A 323 -11.32 -6.43 44.62
CA LYS A 323 -12.26 -6.10 45.73
C LYS A 323 -12.07 -6.96 46.94
N ALA A 324 -11.79 -8.27 46.76
CA ALA A 324 -11.44 -9.17 47.84
C ALA A 324 -10.18 -8.70 48.56
N ASN A 325 -9.12 -8.42 47.85
CA ASN A 325 -7.84 -8.01 48.42
C ASN A 325 -7.89 -6.65 49.13
N ALA A 326 -8.84 -5.78 48.74
CA ALA A 326 -9.03 -4.46 49.36
C ALA A 326 -9.85 -4.45 50.65
N THR A 327 -10.51 -5.58 51.03
CA THR A 327 -11.35 -5.62 52.24
C THR A 327 -10.56 -6.19 53.42
N SER A 328 -10.76 -5.56 54.61
CA SER A 328 -10.27 -6.08 55.89
C SER A 328 -11.25 -7.08 56.54
N ASN A 329 -12.45 -7.24 56.01
CA ASN A 329 -13.47 -8.17 56.53
C ASN A 329 -13.20 -9.58 56.01
N ASN A 330 -12.77 -10.49 56.88
CA ASN A 330 -12.39 -11.86 56.52
C ASN A 330 -13.55 -12.68 55.90
N SER A 331 -14.79 -12.48 56.35
CA SER A 331 -15.97 -13.15 55.79
C SER A 331 -16.23 -12.67 54.36
N LEU A 332 -16.18 -11.35 54.14
CA LEU A 332 -16.32 -10.75 52.79
C LEU A 332 -15.16 -11.15 51.86
N TYR A 333 -13.93 -11.18 52.37
CA TYR A 333 -12.76 -11.64 51.63
C TYR A 333 -12.97 -13.06 51.09
N LYS A 334 -13.38 -14.00 51.94
CA LYS A 334 -13.65 -15.40 51.57
C LYS A 334 -14.76 -15.48 50.51
N LYS A 335 -15.85 -14.74 50.68
CA LYS A 335 -16.95 -14.69 49.75
C LYS A 335 -16.49 -14.19 48.38
N LEU A 336 -15.85 -13.01 48.34
CA LEU A 336 -15.40 -12.40 47.09
C LEU A 336 -14.35 -13.27 46.36
N ASN A 337 -13.47 -13.98 47.06
CA ASN A 337 -12.55 -14.94 46.44
C ASN A 337 -13.31 -16.08 45.76
N LYS A 338 -14.30 -16.68 46.45
CA LYS A 338 -15.13 -17.73 45.86
C LYS A 338 -15.93 -17.20 44.65
N ASP A 339 -16.46 -15.97 44.72
CA ASP A 339 -17.17 -15.35 43.62
C ASP A 339 -16.20 -15.13 42.42
N ALA A 340 -14.96 -14.69 42.66
CA ALA A 340 -13.94 -14.52 41.63
C ALA A 340 -13.57 -15.85 40.95
N GLU A 341 -13.35 -16.93 41.74
CA GLU A 341 -13.08 -18.28 41.22
C GLU A 341 -14.22 -18.78 40.33
N ALA A 342 -15.48 -18.54 40.72
CA ALA A 342 -16.65 -18.92 39.92
C ALA A 342 -16.75 -18.12 38.58
N VAL A 343 -16.30 -16.87 38.57
CA VAL A 343 -16.24 -16.04 37.34
C VAL A 343 -15.08 -16.49 36.45
N PHE A 344 -13.90 -16.77 36.99
CA PHE A 344 -12.78 -17.32 36.25
C PHE A 344 -13.10 -18.66 35.57
N ALA A 345 -13.84 -19.53 36.29
CA ALA A 345 -14.28 -20.81 35.72
C ALA A 345 -15.23 -20.63 34.51
N LYS A 346 -15.95 -19.50 34.41
CA LYS A 346 -16.75 -19.16 33.23
C LYS A 346 -15.89 -18.66 32.07
N ALA A 347 -14.77 -17.97 32.33
CA ALA A 347 -13.87 -17.46 31.29
C ALA A 347 -13.12 -18.57 30.55
N LEU A 348 -12.75 -19.62 31.29
CA LEU A 348 -11.83 -20.66 30.79
C LEU A 348 -12.30 -21.37 29.50
N PRO A 349 -13.54 -21.89 29.38
CA PRO A 349 -13.95 -22.62 28.19
C PRO A 349 -13.95 -21.72 26.91
N TYR A 350 -14.28 -20.46 27.03
CA TYR A 350 -14.28 -19.53 25.91
C TYR A 350 -12.86 -19.19 25.46
N LEU A 351 -11.93 -18.97 26.38
CA LEU A 351 -10.53 -18.72 26.04
C LEU A 351 -9.82 -19.96 25.51
N GLU A 352 -10.13 -21.17 26.02
CA GLU A 352 -9.63 -22.43 25.46
C GLU A 352 -10.16 -22.65 24.03
N THR A 353 -11.43 -22.33 23.77
CA THR A 353 -12.01 -22.37 22.42
C THR A 353 -11.34 -21.36 21.51
N ALA A 354 -11.13 -20.12 21.95
CA ALA A 354 -10.41 -19.11 21.18
C ALA A 354 -8.98 -19.57 20.83
N HIS A 355 -8.25 -20.16 21.79
CA HIS A 355 -6.93 -20.72 21.55
C HIS A 355 -6.93 -21.88 20.53
N ASN A 356 -7.92 -22.75 20.59
CA ASN A 356 -8.06 -23.84 19.62
C ASN A 356 -8.36 -23.32 18.19
N LEU A 357 -9.06 -22.19 18.07
CA LEU A 357 -9.39 -21.55 16.78
C LEU A 357 -8.20 -20.73 16.23
N ASN A 358 -7.44 -20.09 17.10
CA ASN A 358 -6.23 -19.35 16.76
C ASN A 358 -5.17 -19.52 17.86
N SER A 359 -4.29 -20.50 17.66
CA SER A 359 -3.25 -20.87 18.64
C SER A 359 -2.14 -19.82 18.79
N GLU A 360 -2.02 -18.87 17.85
CA GLU A 360 -0.97 -17.86 17.82
C GLU A 360 -1.46 -16.49 18.35
N ASP A 361 -2.72 -16.38 18.79
CA ASP A 361 -3.20 -15.11 19.36
C ASP A 361 -2.57 -14.83 20.72
N LYS A 362 -1.66 -13.85 20.75
CA LYS A 362 -0.89 -13.48 21.93
C LYS A 362 -1.77 -13.07 23.12
N ASN A 363 -2.91 -12.43 22.87
CA ASN A 363 -3.78 -11.95 23.93
C ASN A 363 -4.54 -13.12 24.58
N THR A 364 -4.99 -14.09 23.79
CA THR A 364 -5.58 -15.34 24.28
C THR A 364 -4.58 -16.11 25.14
N LEU A 365 -3.34 -16.27 24.62
CA LEU A 365 -2.26 -16.95 25.36
C LEU A 365 -1.94 -16.27 26.69
N LEU A 366 -1.88 -14.94 26.72
CA LEU A 366 -1.65 -14.16 27.96
C LEU A 366 -2.78 -14.37 28.97
N SER A 367 -4.02 -14.35 28.51
CA SER A 367 -5.21 -14.55 29.36
C SER A 367 -5.25 -15.98 29.94
N LEU A 368 -5.02 -16.99 29.10
CA LEU A 368 -4.96 -18.38 29.51
C LEU A 368 -3.79 -18.66 30.47
N LYS A 369 -2.61 -18.13 30.20
CA LYS A 369 -1.46 -18.23 31.10
C LYS A 369 -1.82 -17.79 32.52
N GLN A 370 -2.48 -16.65 32.64
CA GLN A 370 -2.85 -16.10 33.93
C GLN A 370 -4.00 -16.88 34.58
N LEU A 371 -5.02 -17.31 33.82
CA LEU A 371 -6.09 -18.16 34.33
C LEU A 371 -5.59 -19.48 34.86
N TYR A 372 -4.76 -20.21 34.10
CA TYR A 372 -4.17 -21.46 34.53
C TYR A 372 -3.30 -21.30 35.77
N TYR A 373 -2.57 -20.17 35.87
CA TYR A 373 -1.81 -19.90 37.10
C TYR A 373 -2.72 -19.69 38.30
N LEU A 374 -3.84 -18.98 38.18
CA LEU A 374 -4.81 -18.73 39.25
C LEU A 374 -5.57 -19.98 39.63
N ASP A 375 -5.80 -20.89 38.70
CA ASP A 375 -6.46 -22.20 38.91
C ASP A 375 -5.51 -23.26 39.45
N GLY A 376 -4.19 -22.97 39.62
CA GLY A 376 -3.18 -23.93 40.06
C GLY A 376 -2.71 -24.92 38.99
N ALA A 377 -3.15 -24.75 37.74
CA ALA A 377 -2.73 -25.55 36.59
C ALA A 377 -1.36 -25.06 36.03
N TYR A 378 -0.35 -25.06 36.86
CA TYR A 378 0.97 -24.46 36.57
C TYR A 378 1.62 -25.00 35.29
N ALA A 379 1.46 -26.31 35.01
CA ALA A 379 2.02 -26.91 33.79
C ALA A 379 1.43 -26.28 32.52
N LYS A 380 0.11 -26.06 32.45
CA LYS A 380 -0.56 -25.38 31.35
C LYS A 380 -0.14 -23.90 31.26
N SER A 381 0.03 -23.21 32.40
CA SER A 381 0.52 -21.85 32.45
C SER A 381 1.92 -21.71 31.85
N GLU A 382 2.86 -22.62 32.14
CA GLU A 382 4.20 -22.64 31.55
C GLU A 382 4.18 -23.02 30.07
N GLU A 383 3.24 -23.84 29.62
CA GLU A 383 3.02 -24.11 28.19
C GLU A 383 2.62 -22.83 27.43
N MET A 384 1.63 -22.10 27.92
CA MET A 384 1.23 -20.79 27.31
C MET A 384 2.40 -19.80 27.28
N LYS A 385 3.22 -19.77 28.33
CA LYS A 385 4.41 -18.92 28.38
C LYS A 385 5.45 -19.30 27.32
N LYS A 386 5.64 -20.57 27.02
CA LYS A 386 6.53 -21.03 25.94
C LYS A 386 6.01 -20.60 24.57
N LEU A 387 4.70 -20.81 24.31
CA LEU A 387 4.09 -20.39 23.06
C LEU A 387 4.22 -18.87 22.84
N ILE A 388 4.05 -18.07 23.91
CA ILE A 388 4.25 -16.60 23.80
C ILE A 388 5.70 -16.28 23.42
N ALA A 389 6.69 -16.98 24.00
CA ALA A 389 8.10 -16.75 23.70
C ALA A 389 8.50 -17.18 22.26
N GLU A 390 7.78 -18.11 21.65
CA GLU A 390 7.98 -18.55 20.27
C GLU A 390 7.42 -17.53 19.25
N LEU A 391 6.53 -16.63 19.69
CA LEU A 391 5.95 -15.55 18.86
C LEU A 391 6.73 -14.22 18.92
N GLU A 392 7.76 -14.12 19.77
CA GLU A 392 8.65 -12.96 19.93
C GLU A 392 9.94 -13.10 19.13
#